data_9e0ab86d229d3671b56381340c7692ce
#
_entry.id   9e0ab86d229d3671b56381340c7692ce
#
_cell.length_a   1.000
_cell.length_b   1.000
_cell.length_c   1.000
_cell.angle_alpha   90.00
_cell.angle_beta   90.00
_cell.angle_gamma   90.00
#
_symmetry.space_group_name_H-M   'P 1'
#
loop_
_entity.id
_entity.type
_entity.pdbx_description
1 polymer ?
#
loop_
_entity_poly.entity_id
_entity_poly.type
_entity_poly.pdbx_seq_one_letter_code
_entity_poly.pdbx_strand_id
1 'polypeptide(L)'
;LMAQPIVKAQILLYGSFLATGKGHGTQIAIVAGLLGMKTDDCRIPDSFRLAGEAGMEISFGEAELKDAHPNSAQLILTGADGRQLEIVGESIGGSRINIASIDGLSANFSGDYPTLIVHNLDQPGHVAEVTSMLSHKSVNIATMQLYRAGRGGHAVMVIECDQEVPK
;
A
#
# COMPACT_ATOMS: atom_id res chain seq x y z
N LEU A 1 -4.04 -4.10 -0.88
CA LEU A 1 -4.02 -3.83 0.56
C LEU A 1 -5.42 -3.53 1.12
N MET A 2 -6.23 -2.72 0.43
CA MET A 2 -7.65 -2.56 0.80
C MET A 2 -8.49 -3.49 -0.07
N ALA A 3 -9.13 -4.49 0.54
CA ALA A 3 -9.98 -5.46 -0.16
C ALA A 3 -11.41 -4.93 -0.41
N GLN A 4 -11.56 -3.60 -0.52
CA GLN A 4 -12.83 -2.89 -0.68
C GLN A 4 -12.63 -1.58 -1.46
N PRO A 5 -13.69 -0.98 -2.02
CA PRO A 5 -13.60 0.31 -2.68
C PRO A 5 -13.06 1.40 -1.75
N ILE A 6 -12.15 2.23 -2.27
CA ILE A 6 -11.64 3.41 -1.59
C ILE A 6 -12.62 4.55 -1.86
N VAL A 7 -13.14 5.18 -0.80
CA VAL A 7 -14.05 6.33 -0.90
C VAL A 7 -13.35 7.67 -0.67
N LYS A 8 -12.17 7.64 -0.02
CA LYS A 8 -11.37 8.85 0.18
C LYS A 8 -9.89 8.51 0.12
N ALA A 9 -9.12 9.36 -0.58
CA ALA A 9 -7.68 9.25 -0.71
C ALA A 9 -7.04 10.63 -0.46
N GLN A 10 -6.24 10.74 0.58
CA GLN A 10 -5.34 11.86 0.78
C GLN A 10 -3.94 11.41 0.34
N ILE A 11 -3.39 12.10 -0.65
CA ILE A 11 -2.11 11.77 -1.28
C ILE A 11 -1.13 12.88 -0.95
N LEU A 12 -0.16 12.57 -0.12
CA LEU A 12 0.87 13.51 0.31
C LEU A 12 2.18 13.16 -0.39
N LEU A 13 2.74 14.10 -1.14
CA LEU A 13 3.94 13.90 -1.92
C LEU A 13 5.17 14.45 -1.18
N TYR A 14 6.32 13.80 -1.37
CA TYR A 14 7.58 14.18 -0.75
C TYR A 14 8.68 14.34 -1.79
N GLY A 15 9.61 15.26 -1.51
CA GLY A 15 10.84 15.44 -2.27
C GLY A 15 10.62 15.70 -3.76
N SER A 16 11.19 14.88 -4.64
CA SER A 16 11.07 15.05 -6.09
C SER A 16 9.64 14.84 -6.59
N PHE A 17 8.87 13.95 -5.96
CA PHE A 17 7.46 13.77 -6.32
C PHE A 17 6.64 15.03 -6.04
N LEU A 18 6.93 15.75 -4.97
CA LEU A 18 6.31 17.05 -4.70
C LEU A 18 6.75 18.10 -5.71
N ALA A 19 8.05 18.21 -5.96
CA ALA A 19 8.63 19.25 -6.78
C ALA A 19 8.30 19.12 -8.28
N THR A 20 8.30 17.91 -8.82
CA THR A 20 8.22 17.66 -10.27
C THR A 20 7.08 16.72 -10.68
N GLY A 21 6.41 16.08 -9.73
CA GLY A 21 5.43 15.02 -10.00
C GLY A 21 4.25 15.43 -10.87
N LYS A 22 3.82 16.70 -10.78
CA LYS A 22 2.75 17.23 -11.62
C LYS A 22 3.14 17.18 -13.11
N GLY A 23 4.37 17.59 -13.45
CA GLY A 23 4.87 17.58 -14.82
C GLY A 23 5.13 16.16 -15.36
N HIS A 24 5.38 15.21 -14.50
CA HIS A 24 5.65 13.80 -14.85
C HIS A 24 4.42 12.88 -14.76
N GLY A 25 3.23 13.41 -14.45
CA GLY A 25 2.02 12.62 -14.35
C GLY A 25 1.93 11.73 -13.11
N THR A 26 2.78 11.96 -12.08
CA THR A 26 2.80 11.15 -10.84
C THR A 26 1.43 11.09 -10.18
N GLN A 27 0.71 12.21 -10.12
CA GLN A 27 -0.63 12.28 -9.53
C GLN A 27 -1.63 11.41 -10.31
N ILE A 28 -1.60 11.48 -11.63
CA ILE A 28 -2.45 10.68 -12.54
C ILE A 28 -2.17 9.19 -12.31
N ALA A 29 -0.90 8.81 -12.27
CA ALA A 29 -0.48 7.41 -12.07
C ALA A 29 -0.91 6.85 -10.70
N ILE A 30 -0.76 7.64 -9.62
CA ILE A 30 -1.20 7.22 -8.28
C ILE A 30 -2.72 7.01 -8.26
N VAL A 31 -3.50 7.95 -8.79
CA VAL A 31 -4.97 7.84 -8.84
C VAL A 31 -5.40 6.64 -9.68
N ALA A 32 -4.77 6.40 -10.82
CA ALA A 32 -5.03 5.22 -11.64
C ALA A 32 -4.76 3.91 -10.86
N GLY A 33 -3.65 3.86 -10.12
CA GLY A 33 -3.33 2.72 -9.24
C GLY A 33 -4.36 2.50 -8.14
N LEU A 34 -4.88 3.56 -7.52
CA LEU A 34 -5.96 3.48 -6.52
C LEU A 34 -7.27 2.94 -7.10
N LEU A 35 -7.51 3.16 -8.40
CA LEU A 35 -8.63 2.58 -9.15
C LEU A 35 -8.37 1.12 -9.61
N GLY A 36 -7.20 0.55 -9.31
CA GLY A 36 -6.82 -0.80 -9.70
C GLY A 36 -6.40 -0.94 -11.17
N MET A 37 -6.05 0.16 -11.84
CA MET A 37 -5.56 0.11 -13.21
C MET A 37 -4.15 -0.47 -13.27
N LYS A 38 -3.88 -1.28 -14.29
CA LYS A 38 -2.54 -1.76 -14.61
C LYS A 38 -1.74 -0.69 -15.33
N THR A 39 -0.42 -0.85 -15.39
CA THR A 39 0.51 0.12 -15.98
C THR A 39 0.31 0.38 -17.48
N ASP A 40 -0.34 -0.54 -18.18
CA ASP A 40 -0.67 -0.48 -19.62
C ASP A 40 -2.13 -0.09 -19.89
N ASP A 41 -2.90 0.30 -18.88
CA ASP A 41 -4.30 0.68 -19.05
C ASP A 41 -4.43 2.03 -19.78
N CYS A 42 -5.07 2.02 -20.94
CA CYS A 42 -5.25 3.22 -21.76
C CYS A 42 -6.12 4.31 -21.08
N ARG A 43 -6.83 3.99 -19.99
CA ARG A 43 -7.67 4.92 -19.23
C ARG A 43 -6.89 5.72 -18.18
N ILE A 44 -5.61 5.46 -17.97
CA ILE A 44 -4.78 6.18 -16.98
C ILE A 44 -4.91 7.71 -17.09
N PRO A 45 -4.89 8.32 -18.28
CA PRO A 45 -5.06 9.78 -18.42
C PRO A 45 -6.39 10.32 -17.86
N ASP A 46 -7.43 9.48 -17.84
CA ASP A 46 -8.78 9.81 -17.36
C ASP A 46 -9.00 9.48 -15.88
N SER A 47 -7.96 9.08 -15.15
CA SER A 47 -8.07 8.53 -13.78
C SER A 47 -8.80 9.46 -12.81
N PHE A 48 -8.60 10.77 -12.90
CA PHE A 48 -9.30 11.73 -12.03
C PHE A 48 -10.80 11.76 -12.30
N ARG A 49 -11.22 11.75 -13.57
CA ARG A 49 -12.63 11.72 -13.94
C ARG A 49 -13.27 10.41 -13.45
N LEU A 50 -12.61 9.29 -13.71
CA LEU A 50 -13.09 7.95 -13.30
C LEU A 50 -13.14 7.79 -11.77
N ALA A 51 -12.20 8.39 -11.03
CA ALA A 51 -12.25 8.43 -9.58
C ALA A 51 -13.47 9.21 -9.05
N GLY A 52 -13.77 10.36 -9.67
CA GLY A 52 -14.97 11.13 -9.34
C GLY A 52 -16.27 10.37 -9.65
N GLU A 53 -16.33 9.68 -10.79
CA GLU A 53 -17.47 8.82 -11.16
C GLU A 53 -17.65 7.64 -10.20
N ALA A 54 -16.53 7.12 -9.65
CA ALA A 54 -16.55 6.06 -8.62
C ALA A 54 -16.86 6.60 -7.21
N GLY A 55 -17.07 7.91 -7.04
CA GLY A 55 -17.34 8.54 -5.74
C GLY A 55 -16.13 8.63 -4.82
N MET A 56 -14.90 8.56 -5.36
CA MET A 56 -13.67 8.72 -4.59
C MET A 56 -13.31 10.18 -4.42
N GLU A 57 -13.26 10.64 -3.17
CA GLU A 57 -12.73 11.96 -2.83
C GLU A 57 -11.20 11.92 -2.84
N ILE A 58 -10.57 12.83 -3.60
CA ILE A 58 -9.10 12.91 -3.70
C ILE A 58 -8.62 14.26 -3.23
N SER A 59 -7.58 14.27 -2.41
CA SER A 59 -6.84 15.47 -2.04
C SER A 59 -5.34 15.25 -2.14
N PHE A 60 -4.61 16.31 -2.48
CA PHE A 60 -3.15 16.32 -2.56
C PHE A 60 -2.56 17.28 -1.56
N GLY A 61 -1.39 16.95 -1.03
CA GLY A 61 -0.64 17.78 -0.10
C GLY A 61 0.84 17.42 -0.09
N GLU A 62 1.55 18.02 0.85
CA GLU A 62 2.95 17.77 1.14
C GLU A 62 3.08 16.80 2.31
N ALA A 63 3.95 15.80 2.17
CA ALA A 63 4.29 14.87 3.26
C ALA A 63 5.49 15.38 4.05
N GLU A 64 5.40 15.29 5.37
CA GLU A 64 6.53 15.50 6.29
C GLU A 64 7.11 14.14 6.67
N LEU A 65 8.00 13.59 5.80
CA LEU A 65 8.64 12.31 6.02
C LEU A 65 10.10 12.54 6.43
N LYS A 66 10.52 11.85 7.49
CA LYS A 66 11.89 11.90 7.97
C LYS A 66 12.70 10.79 7.30
N ASP A 67 13.85 11.16 6.72
CA ASP A 67 14.81 10.22 6.09
C ASP A 67 14.21 9.33 4.99
N ALA A 68 13.13 9.80 4.31
CA ALA A 68 12.47 9.07 3.23
C ALA A 68 13.19 9.27 1.88
N HIS A 69 12.94 8.33 0.96
CA HIS A 69 13.40 8.45 -0.43
C HIS A 69 12.78 9.69 -1.10
N PRO A 70 13.53 10.46 -1.93
CA PRO A 70 13.01 11.68 -2.57
C PRO A 70 11.75 11.46 -3.43
N ASN A 71 11.54 10.25 -3.94
CA ASN A 71 10.35 9.88 -4.72
C ASN A 71 9.36 9.09 -3.85
N SER A 72 8.91 9.68 -2.74
CA SER A 72 7.96 9.06 -1.83
C SER A 72 6.58 9.69 -1.93
N ALA A 73 5.56 8.87 -1.70
CA ALA A 73 4.18 9.28 -1.52
C ALA A 73 3.60 8.61 -0.27
N GLN A 74 2.99 9.40 0.60
CA GLN A 74 2.18 8.92 1.72
C GLN A 74 0.73 8.93 1.29
N LEU A 75 0.08 7.79 1.38
CA LEU A 75 -1.32 7.58 1.01
C LEU A 75 -2.12 7.31 2.28
N ILE A 76 -3.09 8.17 2.59
CA ILE A 76 -4.05 7.96 3.68
C ILE A 76 -5.39 7.65 3.03
N LEU A 77 -5.78 6.39 3.08
CA LEU A 77 -6.91 5.84 2.36
C LEU A 77 -8.04 5.50 3.33
N THR A 78 -9.28 5.81 2.93
CA THR A 78 -10.48 5.40 3.67
C THR A 78 -11.34 4.50 2.79
N GLY A 79 -11.66 3.33 3.30
CA GLY A 79 -12.54 2.38 2.63
C GLY A 79 -14.02 2.66 2.85
N ALA A 80 -14.88 2.00 2.10
CA ALA A 80 -16.33 2.16 2.19
C ALA A 80 -16.92 1.76 3.57
N ASP A 81 -16.22 0.90 4.32
CA ASP A 81 -16.56 0.53 5.70
C ASP A 81 -16.00 1.49 6.78
N GLY A 82 -15.34 2.58 6.37
CA GLY A 82 -14.72 3.57 7.25
C GLY A 82 -13.33 3.18 7.77
N ARG A 83 -12.80 1.99 7.45
CA ARG A 83 -11.42 1.65 7.79
C ARG A 83 -10.44 2.56 7.08
N GLN A 84 -9.40 2.96 7.80
CA GLN A 84 -8.29 3.72 7.26
C GLN A 84 -7.07 2.83 7.09
N LEU A 85 -6.25 3.18 6.11
CA LEU A 85 -4.96 2.56 5.84
C LEU A 85 -3.99 3.66 5.45
N GLU A 86 -2.87 3.73 6.14
CA GLU A 86 -1.76 4.64 5.80
C GLU A 86 -0.61 3.84 5.20
N ILE A 87 -0.11 4.27 4.05
CA ILE A 87 1.00 3.63 3.35
C ILE A 87 2.00 4.70 2.92
N VAL A 88 3.28 4.44 3.12
CA VAL A 88 4.36 5.18 2.46
C VAL A 88 4.98 4.29 1.39
N GLY A 89 4.85 4.72 0.13
CA GLY A 89 5.44 4.07 -1.03
C GLY A 89 6.55 4.92 -1.64
N GLU A 90 7.59 4.25 -2.12
CA GLU A 90 8.79 4.85 -2.70
C GLU A 90 9.01 4.32 -4.11
N SER A 91 9.33 5.20 -5.06
CA SER A 91 9.83 4.80 -6.37
C SER A 91 11.36 4.80 -6.34
N ILE A 92 11.95 3.62 -6.35
CA ILE A 92 13.39 3.40 -6.19
C ILE A 92 14.15 3.29 -7.51
N GLY A 93 13.49 3.66 -8.62
CA GLY A 93 14.06 3.61 -9.96
C GLY A 93 13.93 2.23 -10.64
N GLY A 94 14.17 2.18 -11.95
CA GLY A 94 14.10 0.94 -12.73
C GLY A 94 12.71 0.27 -12.72
N SER A 95 11.63 1.05 -12.70
CA SER A 95 10.24 0.59 -12.58
C SER A 95 9.96 -0.21 -11.30
N ARG A 96 10.77 -0.06 -10.25
CA ARG A 96 10.59 -0.73 -8.97
C ARG A 96 10.06 0.22 -7.92
N ILE A 97 9.23 -0.32 -7.05
CA ILE A 97 8.71 0.37 -5.86
C ILE A 97 9.15 -0.34 -4.59
N ASN A 98 9.10 0.38 -3.49
CA ASN A 98 9.21 -0.17 -2.15
C ASN A 98 8.09 0.40 -1.29
N ILE A 99 7.40 -0.44 -0.53
CA ILE A 99 6.51 0.02 0.54
C ILE A 99 7.34 0.13 1.81
N ALA A 100 7.56 1.37 2.25
CA ALA A 100 8.45 1.69 3.37
C ALA A 100 7.74 1.69 4.72
N SER A 101 6.42 1.94 4.75
CA SER A 101 5.63 1.81 5.98
C SER A 101 4.16 1.51 5.72
N ILE A 102 3.52 0.89 6.72
CA ILE A 102 2.07 0.65 6.80
C ILE A 102 1.62 1.02 8.21
N ASP A 103 0.63 1.92 8.32
CA ASP A 103 0.05 2.40 9.58
C ASP A 103 1.12 2.83 10.61
N GLY A 104 2.14 3.57 10.11
CA GLY A 104 3.26 4.06 10.92
C GLY A 104 4.29 3.00 11.31
N LEU A 105 4.11 1.73 10.96
CA LEU A 105 5.09 0.68 11.17
C LEU A 105 5.97 0.52 9.93
N SER A 106 7.29 0.42 10.13
CA SER A 106 8.23 0.16 9.05
C SER A 106 7.84 -1.11 8.31
N ALA A 107 7.98 -1.08 6.99
CA ALA A 107 7.78 -2.22 6.11
C ALA A 107 8.88 -2.21 5.05
N ASN A 108 9.06 -3.30 4.32
CA ASN A 108 10.02 -3.36 3.23
C ASN A 108 9.63 -4.48 2.26
N PHE A 109 8.80 -4.16 1.26
CA PHE A 109 8.43 -5.11 0.23
C PHE A 109 8.10 -4.41 -1.09
N SER A 110 8.24 -5.12 -2.21
CA SER A 110 8.12 -4.54 -3.55
C SER A 110 6.69 -4.47 -4.08
N GLY A 111 5.81 -5.34 -3.61
CA GLY A 111 4.48 -5.53 -4.22
C GLY A 111 4.49 -6.30 -5.54
N ASP A 112 5.61 -6.91 -5.92
CA ASP A 112 5.73 -7.74 -7.13
C ASP A 112 5.01 -9.09 -6.97
N TYR A 113 4.77 -9.49 -5.71
CA TYR A 113 4.10 -10.73 -5.33
C TYR A 113 2.72 -10.44 -4.73
N PRO A 114 1.76 -11.38 -4.83
CA PRO A 114 0.55 -11.34 -4.03
C PRO A 114 0.91 -11.22 -2.55
N THR A 115 0.49 -10.13 -1.91
CA THR A 115 0.93 -9.80 -0.55
C THR A 115 -0.24 -9.77 0.41
N LEU A 116 -0.17 -10.61 1.44
CA LEU A 116 -1.10 -10.61 2.56
C LEU A 116 -0.55 -9.72 3.68
N ILE A 117 -1.34 -8.73 4.08
CA ILE A 117 -1.05 -7.88 5.23
C ILE A 117 -1.97 -8.27 6.38
N VAL A 118 -1.38 -8.67 7.52
CA VAL A 118 -2.13 -9.07 8.71
C VAL A 118 -1.80 -8.14 9.85
N HIS A 119 -2.80 -7.39 10.31
CA HIS A 119 -2.71 -6.57 11.52
C HIS A 119 -3.09 -7.41 12.73
N ASN A 120 -2.24 -7.44 13.74
CA ASN A 120 -2.47 -8.19 14.97
C ASN A 120 -1.85 -7.48 16.19
N LEU A 121 -2.10 -8.02 17.36
CA LEU A 121 -1.33 -7.71 18.56
C LEU A 121 -0.12 -8.64 18.64
N ASP A 122 1.01 -8.12 19.14
CA ASP A 122 2.25 -8.91 19.31
C ASP A 122 2.07 -9.92 20.46
N GLN A 123 1.49 -11.07 20.13
CA GLN A 123 1.22 -12.18 21.06
C GLN A 123 1.69 -13.52 20.49
N PRO A 124 2.06 -14.48 21.34
CA PRO A 124 2.40 -15.82 20.89
C PRO A 124 1.23 -16.49 20.14
N GLY A 125 1.56 -17.23 19.09
CA GLY A 125 0.60 -18.05 18.34
C GLY A 125 0.12 -17.44 17.03
N HIS A 126 0.01 -16.12 16.88
CA HIS A 126 -0.52 -15.50 15.66
C HIS A 126 0.26 -15.87 14.39
N VAL A 127 1.58 -15.93 14.45
CA VAL A 127 2.38 -16.39 13.30
C VAL A 127 2.03 -17.82 12.91
N ALA A 128 1.93 -18.72 13.90
CA ALA A 128 1.57 -20.11 13.65
C ALA A 128 0.15 -20.26 13.07
N GLU A 129 -0.80 -19.47 13.57
CA GLU A 129 -2.18 -19.45 13.08
C GLU A 129 -2.23 -19.04 11.60
N VAL A 130 -1.60 -17.91 11.25
CA VAL A 130 -1.59 -17.40 9.87
C VAL A 130 -0.88 -18.35 8.93
N THR A 131 0.31 -18.87 9.31
CA THR A 131 1.05 -19.80 8.45
C THR A 131 0.35 -21.15 8.30
N SER A 132 -0.34 -21.64 9.34
CA SER A 132 -1.17 -22.85 9.25
C SER A 132 -2.34 -22.64 8.31
N MET A 133 -3.02 -21.48 8.36
CA MET A 133 -4.12 -21.15 7.45
C MET A 133 -3.64 -21.12 6.00
N LEU A 134 -2.49 -20.50 5.72
CA LEU A 134 -1.91 -20.47 4.36
C LEU A 134 -1.54 -21.87 3.89
N SER A 135 -0.96 -22.70 4.76
CA SER A 135 -0.64 -24.10 4.46
C SER A 135 -1.89 -24.91 4.09
N HIS A 136 -2.99 -24.78 4.87
CA HIS A 136 -4.25 -25.47 4.56
C HIS A 136 -4.85 -25.02 3.22
N LYS A 137 -4.60 -23.77 2.81
CA LYS A 137 -5.03 -23.24 1.52
C LYS A 137 -4.02 -23.55 0.38
N SER A 138 -2.97 -24.33 0.68
CA SER A 138 -1.88 -24.65 -0.26
C SER A 138 -1.20 -23.42 -0.85
N VAL A 139 -1.10 -22.34 -0.08
CA VAL A 139 -0.41 -21.10 -0.46
C VAL A 139 1.03 -21.17 0.00
N ASN A 140 1.97 -21.06 -0.94
CA ASN A 140 3.39 -21.02 -0.62
C ASN A 140 3.82 -19.59 -0.27
N ILE A 141 4.63 -19.47 0.79
CA ILE A 141 5.18 -18.20 1.29
C ILE A 141 6.54 -17.99 0.64
N ALA A 142 6.70 -16.89 -0.12
CA ALA A 142 7.96 -16.49 -0.71
C ALA A 142 8.82 -15.72 0.31
N THR A 143 8.25 -14.71 0.97
CA THR A 143 8.88 -14.00 2.08
C THR A 143 7.86 -13.72 3.18
N MET A 144 8.37 -13.57 4.41
CA MET A 144 7.55 -13.19 5.55
C MET A 144 8.35 -12.25 6.45
N GLN A 145 7.73 -11.14 6.81
CA GLN A 145 8.33 -10.14 7.70
C GLN A 145 7.31 -9.76 8.77
N LEU A 146 7.80 -9.58 9.99
CA LEU A 146 6.99 -9.17 11.13
C LEU A 146 7.54 -7.87 11.70
N TYR A 147 6.72 -6.84 11.70
CA TYR A 147 7.01 -5.53 12.27
C TYR A 147 6.12 -5.30 13.48
N ARG A 148 6.67 -4.66 14.52
CA ARG A 148 5.93 -4.33 15.74
C ARG A 148 6.35 -2.98 16.31
N ALA A 149 5.39 -2.26 16.86
CA ALA A 149 5.66 -1.01 17.57
C ALA A 149 6.39 -1.23 18.90
N GLY A 150 6.17 -2.39 19.53
CA GLY A 150 6.80 -2.79 20.78
C GLY A 150 6.20 -4.11 21.28
N ARG A 151 6.81 -4.69 22.30
CA ARG A 151 6.35 -5.95 22.89
C ARG A 151 4.91 -5.83 23.40
N GLY A 152 4.02 -6.69 22.91
CA GLY A 152 2.60 -6.70 23.24
C GLY A 152 1.77 -5.59 22.58
N GLY A 153 2.39 -4.77 21.72
CA GLY A 153 1.72 -3.70 20.97
C GLY A 153 1.17 -4.15 19.63
N HIS A 154 0.82 -3.18 18.80
CA HIS A 154 0.40 -3.44 17.42
C HIS A 154 1.55 -4.03 16.61
N ALA A 155 1.23 -5.00 15.78
CA ALA A 155 2.14 -5.67 14.86
C ALA A 155 1.50 -5.82 13.49
N VAL A 156 2.35 -5.86 12.46
CA VAL A 156 1.97 -6.10 11.07
C VAL A 156 2.82 -7.24 10.54
N MET A 157 2.19 -8.29 10.03
CA MET A 157 2.86 -9.31 9.23
C MET A 157 2.69 -8.97 7.77
N VAL A 158 3.78 -8.90 7.03
CA VAL A 158 3.83 -8.77 5.57
C VAL A 158 4.26 -10.11 5.02
N ILE A 159 3.40 -10.77 4.27
CA ILE A 159 3.62 -12.11 3.74
C ILE A 159 3.45 -12.04 2.22
N GLU A 160 4.56 -12.16 1.50
CA GLU A 160 4.55 -12.28 0.04
C GLU A 160 4.38 -13.74 -0.33
N CYS A 161 3.43 -14.03 -1.20
CA CYS A 161 3.05 -15.38 -1.59
C CYS A 161 3.30 -15.61 -3.08
N ASP A 162 3.55 -16.87 -3.48
CA ASP A 162 3.73 -17.22 -4.89
C ASP A 162 2.41 -17.16 -5.68
N GLN A 163 1.26 -17.21 -5.00
CA GLN A 163 -0.07 -17.17 -5.59
C GLN A 163 -1.04 -16.32 -4.76
N GLU A 164 -2.14 -15.91 -5.39
CA GLU A 164 -3.22 -15.19 -4.72
C GLU A 164 -3.76 -15.98 -3.50
N VAL A 165 -3.97 -15.27 -2.39
CA VAL A 165 -4.54 -15.87 -1.18
C VAL A 165 -6.05 -15.97 -1.37
N PRO A 166 -6.64 -17.18 -1.40
CA PRO A 166 -8.09 -17.35 -1.53
C PRO A 166 -8.83 -16.68 -0.36
N LYS A 167 -9.93 -16.01 -0.69
CA LYS A 167 -10.82 -15.38 0.31
C LYS A 167 -11.46 -16.41 1.24
#